data_ecbf121708c31a54f435849580585c53
#
_entry.id   ecbf121708c31a54f435849580585c53
#
_cell.length_a   1.000
_cell.length_b   1.000
_cell.length_c   1.000
_cell.angle_alpha   90.00
_cell.angle_beta   90.00
_cell.angle_gamma   90.00
#
_symmetry.space_group_name_H-M   'P 1'
#
loop_
_entity.id
_entity.type
_entity.pdbx_description
1 polymer ?
#
loop_
_entity_poly.entity_id
_entity_poly.type
_entity_poly.pdbx_seq_one_letter_code
_entity_poly.pdbx_strand_id
1 'polypeptide(L)'
;MESQSYLPVQPGVCMEENFFSLDDILLSHERLPIRTEVTFPRLGFLEKSGDSPDISMGTKMEFPLWLSKGLYEQNKRLLSVELPKVYREGWRTVFNADPNVVDLHKLGPYYYGLGSQMLHFDSPENPDIAQTLLQTFIKRFRRTMDSSQNAYNEDTSALVERLDCLEKALFISGQCGLNSFQGWEKGQASQLSASSLVLNYRKRKITDVQS
;
A
#
# COMPACT_ATOMS: atom_id res chain seq x y z
N MET A 1 -16.65 -34.16 7.01
CA MET A 1 -15.49 -33.44 6.45
C MET A 1 -15.84 -31.98 6.55
N GLU A 2 -15.36 -31.31 7.59
CA GLU A 2 -15.46 -29.86 7.70
C GLU A 2 -14.50 -29.28 6.67
N SER A 3 -15.04 -28.58 5.67
CA SER A 3 -14.22 -27.74 4.82
C SER A 3 -13.61 -26.68 5.72
N GLN A 4 -12.33 -26.79 6.02
CA GLN A 4 -11.58 -25.66 6.57
C GLN A 4 -11.78 -24.51 5.60
N SER A 5 -12.59 -23.53 6.01
CA SER A 5 -12.77 -22.32 5.24
C SER A 5 -11.40 -21.63 5.16
N TYR A 6 -10.82 -21.62 3.98
CA TYR A 6 -9.63 -20.84 3.70
C TYR A 6 -9.93 -19.38 4.06
N LEU A 7 -9.25 -18.86 5.05
CA LEU A 7 -9.29 -17.43 5.34
C LEU A 7 -8.35 -16.76 4.35
N PRO A 8 -8.87 -15.99 3.39
CA PRO A 8 -8.00 -15.27 2.48
C PRO A 8 -7.12 -14.31 3.27
N VAL A 9 -5.83 -14.31 2.96
CA VAL A 9 -4.91 -13.31 3.50
C VAL A 9 -5.48 -11.94 3.12
N GLN A 10 -5.65 -11.06 4.11
CA GLN A 10 -6.12 -9.72 3.82
C GLN A 10 -5.11 -9.04 2.87
N PRO A 11 -5.58 -8.42 1.78
CA PRO A 11 -4.68 -7.70 0.90
C PRO A 11 -3.95 -6.63 1.72
N GLY A 12 -2.64 -6.58 1.60
CA GLY A 12 -1.84 -5.51 2.18
C GLY A 12 -2.30 -4.17 1.60
N VAL A 13 -2.23 -3.14 2.41
CA VAL A 13 -2.58 -1.77 1.99
C VAL A 13 -1.33 -1.03 1.48
N CYS A 14 -0.31 -1.75 1.03
CA CYS A 14 0.98 -1.22 0.58
C CYS A 14 1.74 -0.43 1.69
N MET A 15 1.42 -0.69 2.96
CA MET A 15 2.02 -0.02 4.12
C MET A 15 2.81 -0.98 5.00
N GLU A 16 2.57 -2.28 4.85
CA GLU A 16 3.20 -3.36 5.61
C GLU A 16 4.09 -4.20 4.69
N GLU A 17 5.13 -4.79 5.24
CA GLU A 17 6.00 -5.72 4.50
C GLU A 17 5.42 -7.14 4.56
N ASN A 18 4.25 -7.32 3.96
CA ASN A 18 3.58 -8.61 3.95
C ASN A 18 3.98 -9.41 2.70
N PHE A 19 4.80 -10.45 2.89
CA PHE A 19 5.25 -11.33 1.79
C PHE A 19 4.13 -12.13 1.11
N PHE A 20 2.93 -12.16 1.65
CA PHE A 20 1.76 -12.79 1.05
C PHE A 20 0.83 -11.81 0.34
N SER A 21 1.10 -10.52 0.43
CA SER A 21 0.39 -9.47 -0.30
C SER A 21 1.11 -9.15 -1.61
N LEU A 22 0.40 -9.26 -2.73
CA LEU A 22 0.96 -8.93 -4.05
C LEU A 22 1.38 -7.47 -4.12
N ASP A 23 0.60 -6.56 -3.56
CA ASP A 23 0.87 -5.12 -3.60
C ASP A 23 2.13 -4.77 -2.79
N ASP A 24 2.34 -5.39 -1.64
CA ASP A 24 3.54 -5.18 -0.83
C ASP A 24 4.79 -5.76 -1.52
N ILE A 25 4.65 -6.91 -2.20
CA ILE A 25 5.74 -7.47 -3.01
C ILE A 25 6.09 -6.53 -4.17
N LEU A 26 5.09 -6.02 -4.89
CA LEU A 26 5.31 -5.08 -6.00
C LEU A 26 5.93 -3.77 -5.51
N LEU A 27 5.46 -3.23 -4.38
CA LEU A 27 6.08 -2.07 -3.75
C LEU A 27 7.55 -2.31 -3.42
N SER A 28 7.90 -3.49 -2.89
CA SER A 28 9.29 -3.83 -2.55
C SER A 28 10.21 -3.85 -3.78
N HIS A 29 9.65 -4.06 -4.97
CA HIS A 29 10.37 -4.05 -6.23
C HIS A 29 10.49 -2.66 -6.89
N GLU A 30 9.84 -1.63 -6.34
CA GLU A 30 10.00 -0.26 -6.83
C GLU A 30 11.46 0.18 -6.79
N ARG A 31 11.89 0.85 -7.87
CA ARG A 31 13.28 1.24 -8.03
C ARG A 31 13.57 2.60 -7.42
N LEU A 32 14.57 2.64 -6.57
CA LEU A 32 15.07 3.85 -5.95
C LEU A 32 16.38 4.30 -6.59
N PRO A 33 16.52 5.60 -6.89
CA PRO A 33 17.81 6.15 -7.28
C PRO A 33 18.74 6.15 -6.06
N ILE A 34 19.86 5.49 -6.20
CA ILE A 34 20.88 5.41 -5.15
C ILE A 34 22.23 5.92 -5.66
N ARG A 35 23.07 6.32 -4.72
CA ARG A 35 24.48 6.60 -4.95
C ARG A 35 25.32 5.68 -4.08
N THR A 36 26.30 5.03 -4.67
CA THR A 36 27.23 4.18 -3.95
C THR A 36 28.25 5.03 -3.18
N GLU A 37 28.40 4.78 -1.89
CA GLU A 37 29.41 5.48 -1.06
C GLU A 37 30.69 4.67 -0.88
N VAL A 38 30.69 3.41 -1.33
CA VAL A 38 31.83 2.48 -1.28
C VAL A 38 31.94 1.78 -2.63
N THR A 39 33.17 1.36 -2.98
CA THR A 39 33.41 0.53 -4.16
C THR A 39 32.92 -0.89 -3.91
N PHE A 40 32.11 -1.41 -4.83
CA PHE A 40 31.65 -2.80 -4.77
C PHE A 40 32.46 -3.65 -5.75
N PRO A 41 33.35 -4.52 -5.26
CA PRO A 41 34.19 -5.35 -6.12
C PRO A 41 33.38 -6.43 -6.83
N ARG A 42 33.70 -6.71 -8.08
CA ARG A 42 33.12 -7.75 -8.93
C ARG A 42 31.61 -7.60 -9.22
N LEU A 43 31.03 -6.43 -9.03
CA LEU A 43 29.63 -6.15 -9.30
C LEU A 43 29.42 -5.19 -10.49
N GLY A 44 30.47 -4.90 -11.27
CA GLY A 44 30.40 -4.00 -12.42
C GLY A 44 29.35 -4.39 -13.47
N PHE A 45 28.98 -5.66 -13.55
CA PHE A 45 27.94 -6.15 -14.47
C PHE A 45 26.54 -5.60 -14.17
N LEU A 46 26.32 -5.02 -12.97
CA LEU A 46 25.05 -4.36 -12.61
C LEU A 46 24.95 -2.94 -13.18
N GLU A 47 26.08 -2.35 -13.55
CA GLU A 47 26.12 -1.03 -14.18
C GLU A 47 25.94 -1.17 -15.70
N LYS A 48 24.90 -0.55 -16.25
CA LYS A 48 24.55 -0.67 -17.68
C LYS A 48 25.60 -0.09 -18.63
N SER A 49 26.48 0.80 -18.16
CA SER A 49 27.43 1.57 -18.95
C SER A 49 28.88 1.38 -18.54
N GLY A 50 29.17 0.53 -17.57
CA GLY A 50 30.52 0.35 -17.03
C GLY A 50 31.24 -0.84 -17.67
N ASP A 51 32.43 -0.61 -18.28
CA ASP A 51 33.36 -1.66 -18.72
C ASP A 51 34.23 -2.17 -17.57
N SER A 52 34.07 -1.61 -16.35
CA SER A 52 34.87 -2.00 -15.20
C SER A 52 34.30 -3.21 -14.49
N PRO A 53 35.13 -4.12 -13.94
CA PRO A 53 34.64 -5.26 -13.15
C PRO A 53 34.01 -4.84 -11.82
N ASP A 54 34.28 -3.63 -11.37
CA ASP A 54 33.86 -3.09 -10.06
C ASP A 54 32.97 -1.88 -10.22
N ILE A 55 32.01 -1.71 -9.31
CA ILE A 55 31.23 -0.46 -9.22
C ILE A 55 32.03 0.56 -8.41
N SER A 56 32.33 1.69 -9.02
CA SER A 56 33.09 2.76 -8.39
C SER A 56 32.25 3.51 -7.33
N MET A 57 32.94 4.06 -6.33
CA MET A 57 32.33 4.99 -5.40
C MET A 57 31.74 6.20 -6.14
N GLY A 58 30.53 6.64 -5.73
CA GLY A 58 29.85 7.79 -6.33
C GLY A 58 29.00 7.46 -7.57
N THR A 59 28.97 6.19 -8.00
CA THR A 59 28.15 5.74 -9.13
C THR A 59 26.66 5.85 -8.79
N LYS A 60 25.88 6.44 -9.70
CA LYS A 60 24.43 6.53 -9.58
C LYS A 60 23.78 5.34 -10.24
N MET A 61 22.95 4.64 -9.49
CA MET A 61 22.26 3.43 -9.94
C MET A 61 20.81 3.42 -9.47
N GLU A 62 20.04 2.47 -9.95
CA GLU A 62 18.67 2.23 -9.49
C GLU A 62 18.60 0.83 -8.86
N PHE A 63 18.35 0.77 -7.57
CA PHE A 63 18.14 -0.48 -6.85
C PHE A 63 16.68 -0.64 -6.42
N PRO A 64 16.17 -1.88 -6.37
CA PRO A 64 14.87 -2.14 -5.79
C PRO A 64 14.86 -1.78 -4.30
N LEU A 65 13.70 -1.34 -3.81
CA LEU A 65 13.52 -0.88 -2.42
C LEU A 65 14.04 -1.89 -1.40
N TRP A 66 13.69 -3.18 -1.56
CA TRP A 66 14.11 -4.25 -0.64
C TRP A 66 15.64 -4.37 -0.52
N LEU A 67 16.36 -4.22 -1.64
CA LEU A 67 17.83 -4.29 -1.64
C LEU A 67 18.44 -3.03 -1.01
N SER A 68 17.90 -1.86 -1.37
CA SER A 68 18.35 -0.58 -0.80
C SER A 68 18.19 -0.55 0.72
N LYS A 69 17.04 -1.04 1.21
CA LYS A 69 16.75 -1.13 2.65
C LYS A 69 17.68 -2.11 3.35
N GLY A 70 17.84 -3.33 2.82
CA GLY A 70 18.72 -4.34 3.42
C GLY A 70 20.18 -3.89 3.50
N LEU A 71 20.70 -3.25 2.45
CA LEU A 71 22.06 -2.71 2.46
C LEU A 71 22.21 -1.53 3.43
N TYR A 72 21.21 -0.66 3.50
CA TYR A 72 21.21 0.48 4.42
C TYR A 72 21.14 0.05 5.88
N GLU A 73 20.35 -0.96 6.22
CA GLU A 73 20.24 -1.52 7.57
C GLU A 73 21.55 -2.18 8.03
N GLN A 74 22.23 -2.89 7.11
CA GLN A 74 23.52 -3.49 7.41
C GLN A 74 24.61 -2.44 7.70
N ASN A 75 24.70 -1.43 6.85
CA ASN A 75 25.65 -0.33 7.05
C ASN A 75 25.18 0.92 6.26
N LYS A 76 24.80 1.96 6.98
CA LYS A 76 24.37 3.26 6.42
C LYS A 76 25.39 3.94 5.49
N ARG A 77 26.67 3.52 5.55
CA ARG A 77 27.75 4.09 4.75
C ARG A 77 27.96 3.38 3.39
N LEU A 78 27.23 2.32 3.11
CA LEU A 78 27.38 1.59 1.84
C LEU A 78 26.76 2.36 0.68
N LEU A 79 25.61 2.96 0.90
CA LEU A 79 24.86 3.70 -0.11
C LEU A 79 24.14 4.89 0.50
N SER A 80 23.90 5.92 -0.31
CA SER A 80 22.96 7.00 -0.03
C SER A 80 21.78 6.92 -0.99
N VAL A 81 20.56 7.07 -0.48
CA VAL A 81 19.35 7.06 -1.29
C VAL A 81 19.05 8.48 -1.72
N GLU A 82 19.01 8.72 -3.04
CA GLU A 82 18.56 10.00 -3.58
C GLU A 82 17.03 10.06 -3.54
N LEU A 83 16.50 11.24 -3.20
CA LEU A 83 15.04 11.43 -3.15
C LEU A 83 14.41 11.30 -4.54
N PRO A 84 13.43 10.40 -4.74
CA PRO A 84 12.69 10.30 -5.98
C PRO A 84 12.01 11.63 -6.32
N LYS A 85 11.84 11.92 -7.61
CA LYS A 85 11.33 13.20 -8.10
C LYS A 85 10.01 13.62 -7.45
N VAL A 86 9.15 12.65 -7.19
CA VAL A 86 7.79 12.84 -6.63
C VAL A 86 7.80 13.43 -5.21
N TYR A 87 8.84 13.19 -4.42
CA TYR A 87 8.97 13.68 -3.04
C TYR A 87 9.83 14.94 -2.92
N ARG A 88 10.40 15.46 -4.03
CA ARG A 88 11.19 16.67 -4.02
C ARG A 88 10.33 17.91 -3.79
N GLU A 89 10.94 18.98 -3.35
CA GLU A 89 10.30 20.26 -2.99
C GLU A 89 9.30 20.76 -4.05
N GLY A 90 9.66 20.68 -5.33
CA GLY A 90 8.77 21.11 -6.42
C GLY A 90 7.43 20.38 -6.44
N TRP A 91 7.43 19.05 -6.24
CA TRP A 91 6.19 18.27 -6.14
C TRP A 91 5.47 18.51 -4.82
N ARG A 92 6.20 18.65 -3.71
CA ARG A 92 5.58 18.97 -2.41
C ARG A 92 4.79 20.27 -2.47
N THR A 93 5.31 21.29 -3.19
CA THR A 93 4.57 22.54 -3.41
C THR A 93 3.26 22.32 -4.17
N VAL A 94 3.26 21.46 -5.21
CA VAL A 94 2.04 21.11 -5.95
C VAL A 94 1.03 20.40 -5.06
N PHE A 95 1.47 19.41 -4.28
CA PHE A 95 0.61 18.68 -3.34
C PHE A 95 0.02 19.57 -2.24
N ASN A 96 0.80 20.52 -1.76
CA ASN A 96 0.34 21.48 -0.74
C ASN A 96 -0.73 22.43 -1.31
N ALA A 97 -0.62 22.81 -2.59
CA ALA A 97 -1.60 23.67 -3.25
C ALA A 97 -2.93 22.92 -3.45
N ASP A 98 -2.96 21.89 -4.27
CA ASP A 98 -4.14 21.05 -4.47
C ASP A 98 -3.77 19.59 -4.84
N PRO A 99 -3.82 18.66 -3.90
CA PRO A 99 -3.51 17.26 -4.17
C PRO A 99 -4.58 16.55 -5.00
N ASN A 100 -5.81 17.08 -5.12
CA ASN A 100 -6.89 16.44 -5.86
C ASN A 100 -6.71 16.49 -7.38
N VAL A 101 -5.96 17.46 -7.87
CA VAL A 101 -5.66 17.61 -9.30
C VAL A 101 -4.62 16.57 -9.75
N VAL A 102 -3.77 16.12 -8.84
CA VAL A 102 -2.66 15.23 -9.14
C VAL A 102 -3.15 13.80 -9.39
N ASP A 103 -2.67 13.20 -10.48
CA ASP A 103 -2.89 11.80 -10.80
C ASP A 103 -1.79 10.97 -10.14
N LEU A 104 -2.11 10.38 -8.98
CA LEU A 104 -1.15 9.60 -8.22
C LEU A 104 -0.76 8.30 -8.94
N HIS A 105 -1.69 7.67 -9.64
CA HIS A 105 -1.42 6.44 -10.37
C HIS A 105 -0.34 6.62 -11.45
N LYS A 106 -0.36 7.77 -12.16
CA LYS A 106 0.67 8.09 -13.15
C LYS A 106 2.03 8.44 -12.56
N LEU A 107 2.05 8.99 -11.34
CA LEU A 107 3.31 9.28 -10.64
C LEU A 107 3.97 8.01 -10.06
N GLY A 108 3.16 7.00 -9.79
CA GLY A 108 3.54 5.70 -9.23
C GLY A 108 2.37 5.13 -8.44
N PRO A 109 2.01 3.85 -8.65
CA PRO A 109 0.82 3.26 -8.04
C PRO A 109 0.92 3.15 -6.51
N TYR A 110 2.10 3.31 -5.94
CA TYR A 110 2.41 3.11 -4.52
C TYR A 110 2.94 4.39 -3.85
N TYR A 111 2.36 5.55 -4.16
CA TYR A 111 2.84 6.84 -3.66
C TYR A 111 2.94 6.89 -2.12
N TYR A 112 1.90 6.47 -1.40
CA TYR A 112 1.92 6.48 0.08
C TYR A 112 2.84 5.40 0.65
N GLY A 113 2.79 4.20 0.10
CA GLY A 113 3.65 3.09 0.55
C GLY A 113 5.13 3.39 0.35
N LEU A 114 5.51 3.81 -0.85
CA LEU A 114 6.89 4.19 -1.16
C LEU A 114 7.34 5.38 -0.30
N GLY A 115 6.48 6.40 -0.15
CA GLY A 115 6.78 7.55 0.69
C GLY A 115 7.03 7.20 2.15
N SER A 116 6.24 6.28 2.72
CA SER A 116 6.45 5.82 4.09
C SER A 116 7.76 5.04 4.24
N GLN A 117 8.12 4.22 3.24
CA GLN A 117 9.39 3.49 3.23
C GLN A 117 10.59 4.43 3.05
N MET A 118 10.42 5.55 2.34
CA MET A 118 11.47 6.55 2.22
C MET A 118 11.85 7.20 3.57
N LEU A 119 10.91 7.29 4.52
CA LEU A 119 11.19 7.82 5.85
C LEU A 119 12.15 6.93 6.68
N HIS A 120 12.34 5.70 6.25
CA HIS A 120 13.29 4.78 6.88
C HIS A 120 14.75 5.17 6.62
N PHE A 121 15.01 5.87 5.51
CA PHE A 121 16.34 6.39 5.19
C PHE A 121 16.56 7.75 5.86
N ASP A 122 17.73 7.95 6.47
CA ASP A 122 18.08 9.21 7.14
C ASP A 122 18.22 10.35 6.10
N SER A 123 17.15 11.11 5.90
CA SER A 123 17.14 12.31 5.06
C SER A 123 16.73 13.52 5.88
N PRO A 124 17.38 14.68 5.69
CA PRO A 124 16.98 15.92 6.36
C PRO A 124 15.57 16.39 5.94
N GLU A 125 15.06 15.92 4.80
CA GLU A 125 13.75 16.26 4.28
C GLU A 125 12.61 15.36 4.80
N ASN A 126 12.91 14.35 5.61
CA ASN A 126 11.91 13.40 6.14
C ASN A 126 10.71 14.07 6.84
N PRO A 127 10.88 15.08 7.70
CA PRO A 127 9.74 15.74 8.33
C PRO A 127 8.78 16.37 7.32
N ASP A 128 9.34 17.04 6.30
CA ASP A 128 8.55 17.69 5.26
C ASP A 128 7.84 16.68 4.36
N ILE A 129 8.51 15.56 4.05
CA ILE A 129 7.92 14.45 3.29
C ILE A 129 6.76 13.85 4.07
N ALA A 130 6.97 13.52 5.35
CA ALA A 130 5.94 12.94 6.20
C ALA A 130 4.72 13.87 6.33
N GLN A 131 4.94 15.16 6.53
CA GLN A 131 3.87 16.15 6.59
C GLN A 131 3.11 16.24 5.26
N THR A 132 3.82 16.25 4.12
CA THR A 132 3.19 16.32 2.80
C THR A 132 2.35 15.06 2.52
N LEU A 133 2.86 13.87 2.83
CA LEU A 133 2.12 12.61 2.69
C LEU A 133 0.83 12.64 3.50
N LEU A 134 0.92 13.01 4.77
CA LEU A 134 -0.23 13.08 5.67
C LEU A 134 -1.28 14.11 5.18
N GLN A 135 -0.85 15.32 4.82
CA GLN A 135 -1.74 16.36 4.33
C GLN A 135 -2.40 15.97 3.00
N THR A 136 -1.65 15.36 2.10
CA THR A 136 -2.16 14.83 0.83
C THR A 136 -3.23 13.79 1.08
N PHE A 137 -2.96 12.82 1.97
CA PHE A 137 -3.91 11.79 2.35
C PHE A 137 -5.20 12.38 2.94
N ILE A 138 -5.10 13.27 3.93
CA ILE A 138 -6.27 13.87 4.58
C ILE A 138 -7.17 14.61 3.57
N LYS A 139 -6.57 15.41 2.67
CA LYS A 139 -7.33 16.18 1.67
C LYS A 139 -8.01 15.29 0.64
N ARG A 140 -7.34 14.22 0.19
CA ARG A 140 -7.85 13.29 -0.83
C ARG A 140 -8.82 12.26 -0.26
N PHE A 141 -8.59 11.81 0.98
CA PHE A 141 -9.42 10.81 1.67
C PHE A 141 -10.91 11.21 1.69
N ARG A 142 -11.21 12.45 2.05
CA ARG A 142 -12.60 12.93 2.09
C ARG A 142 -13.28 12.75 0.74
N ARG A 143 -12.65 13.21 -0.33
CA ARG A 143 -13.18 13.09 -1.69
C ARG A 143 -13.34 11.63 -2.12
N THR A 144 -12.36 10.79 -1.81
CA THR A 144 -12.39 9.36 -2.15
C THR A 144 -13.54 8.67 -1.43
N MET A 145 -13.76 8.95 -0.14
CA MET A 145 -14.84 8.35 0.63
C MET A 145 -16.21 8.87 0.19
N ASP A 146 -16.37 10.18 -0.01
CA ASP A 146 -17.62 10.75 -0.51
C ASP A 146 -18.01 10.13 -1.87
N SER A 147 -17.04 9.99 -2.79
CA SER A 147 -17.27 9.36 -4.09
C SER A 147 -17.57 7.87 -3.98
N SER A 148 -16.99 7.14 -3.03
CA SER A 148 -17.25 5.71 -2.82
C SER A 148 -18.69 5.44 -2.35
N GLN A 149 -19.27 6.38 -1.61
CA GLN A 149 -20.64 6.28 -1.12
C GLN A 149 -21.68 6.77 -2.13
N ASN A 150 -21.28 7.59 -3.11
CA ASN A 150 -22.17 8.13 -4.15
C ASN A 150 -22.11 7.36 -5.47
N ALA A 151 -21.40 6.23 -5.52
CA ALA A 151 -21.11 5.48 -6.73
C ALA A 151 -22.33 4.99 -7.53
N TYR A 152 -23.55 5.09 -6.97
CA TYR A 152 -24.77 4.73 -7.67
C TYR A 152 -25.26 5.76 -8.70
N ASN A 153 -24.82 7.02 -8.56
CA ASN A 153 -25.34 8.12 -9.37
C ASN A 153 -24.32 8.73 -10.34
N GLU A 154 -23.03 8.37 -10.19
CA GLU A 154 -21.95 8.96 -10.98
C GLU A 154 -21.00 7.88 -11.50
N ASP A 155 -20.49 8.10 -12.71
CA ASP A 155 -19.38 7.30 -13.24
C ASP A 155 -18.10 7.67 -12.51
N THR A 156 -17.71 6.82 -11.56
CA THR A 156 -16.49 7.00 -10.74
C THR A 156 -15.25 6.39 -11.36
N SER A 157 -15.35 5.77 -12.55
CA SER A 157 -14.23 5.07 -13.21
C SER A 157 -13.02 5.99 -13.42
N ALA A 158 -13.24 7.19 -13.92
CA ALA A 158 -12.19 8.19 -14.14
C ALA A 158 -11.51 8.66 -12.85
N LEU A 159 -12.22 8.64 -11.72
CA LEU A 159 -11.63 8.94 -10.41
C LEU A 159 -10.75 7.76 -9.96
N VAL A 160 -11.28 6.54 -10.02
CA VAL A 160 -10.60 5.32 -9.54
C VAL A 160 -9.30 5.06 -10.30
N GLU A 161 -9.25 5.36 -11.59
CA GLU A 161 -8.02 5.23 -12.38
C GLU A 161 -6.87 6.12 -11.90
N ARG A 162 -7.19 7.25 -11.25
CA ARG A 162 -6.21 8.24 -10.76
C ARG A 162 -5.78 8.03 -9.32
N LEU A 163 -6.38 7.06 -8.63
CA LEU A 163 -6.10 6.77 -7.24
C LEU A 163 -4.82 5.93 -7.08
N ASP A 164 -4.15 6.15 -5.97
CA ASP A 164 -3.09 5.27 -5.46
C ASP A 164 -3.65 3.92 -4.99
N CYS A 165 -2.79 2.92 -4.81
CA CYS A 165 -3.18 1.58 -4.36
C CYS A 165 -3.94 1.63 -3.02
N LEU A 166 -3.43 2.40 -2.05
CA LEU A 166 -4.09 2.60 -0.75
C LEU A 166 -5.47 3.23 -0.90
N GLU A 167 -5.57 4.29 -1.71
CA GLU A 167 -6.84 4.98 -1.96
C GLU A 167 -7.86 4.09 -2.66
N LYS A 168 -7.42 3.25 -3.61
CA LYS A 168 -8.29 2.24 -4.27
C LYS A 168 -8.84 1.23 -3.28
N ALA A 169 -7.99 0.72 -2.39
CA ALA A 169 -8.43 -0.22 -1.34
C ALA A 169 -9.47 0.41 -0.42
N LEU A 170 -9.28 1.66 -0.02
CA LEU A 170 -10.25 2.42 0.79
C LEU A 170 -11.55 2.68 0.03
N PHE A 171 -11.48 3.04 -1.26
CA PHE A 171 -12.65 3.26 -2.10
C PHE A 171 -13.49 1.99 -2.21
N ILE A 172 -12.88 0.84 -2.49
CA ILE A 172 -13.55 -0.47 -2.57
C ILE A 172 -14.16 -0.83 -1.21
N SER A 173 -13.44 -0.60 -0.11
CA SER A 173 -13.95 -0.86 1.24
C SER A 173 -15.18 0.00 1.55
N GLY A 174 -15.18 1.28 1.15
CA GLY A 174 -16.32 2.18 1.27
C GLY A 174 -17.55 1.68 0.50
N GLN A 175 -17.37 1.25 -0.75
CA GLN A 175 -18.44 0.66 -1.56
C GLN A 175 -18.99 -0.64 -0.96
N CYS A 176 -18.11 -1.53 -0.50
CA CYS A 176 -18.52 -2.77 0.15
C CYS A 176 -19.32 -2.49 1.43
N GLY A 177 -18.90 -1.51 2.24
CA GLY A 177 -19.61 -1.09 3.42
C GLY A 177 -21.01 -0.56 3.11
N LEU A 178 -21.15 0.31 2.11
CA LEU A 178 -22.45 0.84 1.67
C LEU A 178 -23.36 -0.27 1.14
N ASN A 179 -22.84 -1.17 0.31
CA ASN A 179 -23.61 -2.31 -0.23
C ASN A 179 -24.10 -3.24 0.89
N SER A 180 -23.25 -3.51 1.87
CA SER A 180 -23.61 -4.33 3.04
C SER A 180 -24.69 -3.67 3.88
N PHE A 181 -24.59 -2.36 4.10
CA PHE A 181 -25.61 -1.58 4.82
C PHE A 181 -26.96 -1.60 4.09
N GLN A 182 -26.96 -1.35 2.77
CA GLN A 182 -28.18 -1.39 1.97
C GLN A 182 -28.80 -2.79 1.89
N GLY A 183 -27.97 -3.85 1.83
CA GLY A 183 -28.43 -5.23 1.92
C GLY A 183 -29.11 -5.52 3.26
N TRP A 184 -28.56 -4.98 4.35
CA TRP A 184 -29.17 -5.08 5.67
C TRP A 184 -30.48 -4.31 5.75
N GLU A 185 -30.54 -3.07 5.28
CA GLU A 185 -31.75 -2.23 5.22
C GLU A 185 -32.89 -2.91 4.45
N LYS A 186 -32.57 -3.54 3.33
CA LYS A 186 -33.56 -4.29 2.50
C LYS A 186 -33.91 -5.67 3.06
N GLY A 187 -33.35 -6.06 4.20
CA GLY A 187 -33.56 -7.39 4.80
C GLY A 187 -32.92 -8.54 4.01
N GLN A 188 -31.99 -8.24 3.09
CA GLN A 188 -31.27 -9.22 2.27
C GLN A 188 -29.98 -9.72 2.95
N ALA A 189 -29.60 -9.16 4.10
CA ALA A 189 -28.44 -9.61 4.85
C ALA A 189 -28.69 -11.03 5.40
N SER A 190 -27.62 -11.82 5.50
CA SER A 190 -27.69 -13.16 6.10
C SER A 190 -28.29 -13.08 7.51
N GLN A 191 -29.42 -13.77 7.72
CA GLN A 191 -30.03 -13.85 9.05
C GLN A 191 -29.06 -14.54 10.01
N LEU A 192 -28.95 -14.00 11.22
CA LEU A 192 -28.21 -14.65 12.31
C LEU A 192 -28.84 -16.04 12.56
N SER A 193 -28.16 -17.08 12.12
CA SER A 193 -28.55 -18.46 12.40
C SER A 193 -27.76 -18.98 13.61
N ALA A 194 -28.47 -19.70 14.50
CA ALA A 194 -27.78 -20.36 15.60
C ALA A 194 -26.75 -21.35 15.08
N SER A 195 -25.56 -21.41 15.69
CA SER A 195 -24.53 -22.37 15.29
C SER A 195 -25.08 -23.81 15.37
N SER A 196 -24.57 -24.69 14.52
CA SER A 196 -24.96 -26.11 14.51
C SER A 196 -24.81 -26.78 15.89
N LEU A 197 -23.84 -26.35 16.69
CA LEU A 197 -23.63 -26.78 18.07
C LEU A 197 -24.83 -26.39 18.96
N VAL A 198 -25.29 -25.14 18.89
CA VAL A 198 -26.45 -24.67 19.69
C VAL A 198 -27.74 -25.40 19.26
N LEU A 199 -27.94 -25.63 17.98
CA LEU A 199 -29.07 -26.38 17.45
C LEU A 199 -29.05 -27.85 17.94
N ASN A 200 -27.88 -28.47 17.96
CA ASN A 200 -27.72 -29.84 18.46
C ASN A 200 -27.90 -29.94 19.98
N TYR A 201 -27.45 -28.94 20.75
CA TYR A 201 -27.71 -28.89 22.18
C TYR A 201 -29.21 -28.72 22.49
N ARG A 202 -29.93 -27.91 21.74
CA ARG A 202 -31.41 -27.78 21.89
C ARG A 202 -32.14 -29.09 21.57
N LYS A 203 -31.73 -29.80 20.52
CA LYS A 203 -32.32 -31.10 20.16
C LYS A 203 -32.11 -32.15 21.28
N ARG A 204 -30.95 -32.21 21.92
CA ARG A 204 -30.66 -33.14 23.02
C ARG A 204 -31.46 -32.84 24.27
N LYS A 205 -31.67 -31.56 24.64
CA LYS A 205 -32.51 -31.19 25.79
C LYS A 205 -33.98 -31.55 25.62
N ILE A 206 -34.51 -31.59 24.43
CA ILE A 206 -35.91 -31.96 24.18
C ILE A 206 -36.11 -33.45 24.30
N THR A 207 -35.12 -34.31 23.93
CA THR A 207 -35.18 -35.76 24.11
C THR A 207 -35.05 -36.19 25.58
N ASP A 208 -34.33 -35.43 26.43
CA ASP A 208 -34.15 -35.73 27.85
C ASP A 208 -35.38 -35.36 28.72
N VAL A 209 -36.31 -34.57 28.20
CA VAL A 209 -37.55 -34.16 28.90
C VAL A 209 -38.73 -35.12 28.58
N GLN A 210 -38.61 -36.00 27.60
CA GLN A 210 -39.62 -36.97 27.17
C GLN A 210 -39.34 -38.42 27.62
N SER A 211 -38.30 -38.65 28.40
CA SER A 211 -37.97 -39.87 29.07
C SER A 211 -38.18 -39.71 30.60
#